data_ca6f801d52e917b1b610b30212e7aa3c
#
_entry.id   ca6f801d52e917b1b610b30212e7aa3c
#
_cell.length_a   1.000
_cell.length_b   1.000
_cell.length_c   1.000
_cell.angle_alpha   90.00
_cell.angle_beta   90.00
_cell.angle_gamma   90.00
#
_symmetry.space_group_name_H-M   'P 1'
#
loop_
_entity.id
_entity.type
_entity.pdbx_description
1 polymer ?
#
loop_
_entity_poly.entity_id
_entity_poly.type
_entity_poly.pdbx_seq_one_letter_code
_entity_poly.pdbx_strand_id
1 'polypeptide(L)'
;MNTHIDRLRPQSVTDDRFFRARVTKRVDFSDDLWMVRVQSGGEFRFVPGQFASLGIEREGHRIERPYSIASAPSETEVEFFFELVPNGALTPLLHKLKVGDELLMRKIPKGKFSLDTSNGKRNHLLISTVTGVAPFVSYVRTLAKEWKDGRFDGSHQLYLLNGASRPWEFGYKDELLEFEKELPFFKYVPTVSRPWDHADWPGEIGRADDILRKYADHWELDPSNTHAYLCGHPDMIENSKAILKRRGFTEKGSVREEVYWIPPKS
;
A
#
# COMPACT_ATOMS: atom_id res chain seq x y z
N MET A 1 49.86 28.08 28.78
CA MET A 1 48.98 28.53 27.69
C MET A 1 48.29 27.28 27.10
N ASN A 2 47.08 27.00 27.57
CA ASN A 2 46.28 25.89 27.12
C ASN A 2 45.24 26.42 26.12
N THR A 3 45.43 26.15 24.88
CA THR A 3 44.44 26.45 23.84
C THR A 3 43.45 25.29 23.74
N HIS A 4 42.28 25.48 24.33
CA HIS A 4 41.11 24.64 24.13
C HIS A 4 40.66 24.79 22.67
N ILE A 5 40.87 23.75 21.86
CA ILE A 5 40.22 23.64 20.55
C ILE A 5 38.82 23.05 20.81
N ASP A 6 37.87 23.91 20.90
CA ASP A 6 36.45 23.57 20.87
C ASP A 6 36.15 22.93 19.52
N ARG A 7 36.02 21.59 19.50
CA ARG A 7 35.57 20.86 18.32
C ARG A 7 34.07 21.19 18.17
N LEU A 8 33.78 22.14 17.30
CA LEU A 8 32.44 22.40 16.79
C LEU A 8 31.88 21.07 16.25
N ARG A 9 30.95 20.46 16.99
CA ARG A 9 30.09 19.41 16.46
C ARG A 9 29.32 20.03 15.30
N PRO A 10 29.31 19.42 14.10
CA PRO A 10 28.48 19.94 13.02
C PRO A 10 27.05 19.93 13.53
N GLN A 11 26.43 21.10 13.62
CA GLN A 11 25.00 21.25 13.84
C GLN A 11 24.32 20.50 12.68
N SER A 12 23.57 19.44 12.99
CA SER A 12 22.73 18.78 12.02
C SER A 12 21.75 19.85 11.50
N VAL A 13 21.94 20.29 10.26
CA VAL A 13 20.97 21.14 9.57
C VAL A 13 19.67 20.35 9.55
N THR A 14 18.72 20.71 10.39
CA THR A 14 17.40 20.09 10.39
C THR A 14 16.74 20.50 9.09
N ASP A 15 16.69 19.56 8.13
CA ASP A 15 15.99 19.78 6.87
C ASP A 15 14.49 19.85 7.18
N ASP A 16 13.94 21.07 7.15
CA ASP A 16 12.55 21.34 7.50
C ASP A 16 11.51 20.60 6.62
N ARG A 17 11.93 19.98 5.54
CA ARG A 17 11.07 19.16 4.65
C ARG A 17 10.70 17.81 5.25
N PHE A 18 11.31 17.40 6.37
CA PHE A 18 11.13 16.08 6.98
C PHE A 18 10.67 16.17 8.42
N PHE A 19 9.87 15.19 8.78
CA PHE A 19 9.69 14.77 10.16
C PHE A 19 10.76 13.73 10.53
N ARG A 20 11.15 13.67 11.79
CA ARG A 20 11.76 12.50 12.41
C ARG A 20 10.61 11.65 12.95
N ALA A 21 10.17 10.70 12.14
CA ALA A 21 9.07 9.84 12.51
C ALA A 21 9.60 8.67 13.35
N ARG A 22 8.92 8.40 14.48
CA ARG A 22 9.32 7.34 15.42
C ARG A 22 8.50 6.08 15.16
N VAL A 23 9.15 4.94 15.05
CA VAL A 23 8.50 3.63 14.97
C VAL A 23 7.84 3.32 16.31
N THR A 24 6.52 3.12 16.31
CA THR A 24 5.70 2.83 17.49
C THR A 24 5.25 1.38 17.54
N LYS A 25 5.10 0.75 16.36
CA LYS A 25 4.74 -0.67 16.22
C LYS A 25 5.45 -1.28 15.03
N ARG A 26 5.83 -2.55 15.17
CA ARG A 26 6.31 -3.41 14.09
C ARG A 26 5.64 -4.77 14.20
N VAL A 27 5.21 -5.31 13.07
CA VAL A 27 4.70 -6.68 12.94
C VAL A 27 5.40 -7.32 11.75
N ASP A 28 6.10 -8.40 11.99
CA ASP A 28 6.73 -9.22 10.95
C ASP A 28 5.75 -10.33 10.55
N PHE A 29 5.42 -10.43 9.27
CA PHE A 29 4.54 -11.47 8.71
C PHE A 29 5.36 -12.64 8.19
N SER A 30 6.57 -12.36 7.71
CA SER A 30 7.60 -13.32 7.30
C SER A 30 8.99 -12.68 7.48
N ASP A 31 10.06 -13.39 7.10
CA ASP A 31 11.42 -12.87 7.17
C ASP A 31 11.66 -11.65 6.25
N ASP A 32 10.82 -11.47 5.25
CA ASP A 32 10.94 -10.45 4.22
C ASP A 32 9.75 -9.49 4.12
N LEU A 33 8.66 -9.73 4.88
CA LEU A 33 7.46 -8.90 4.89
C LEU A 33 7.11 -8.41 6.29
N TRP A 34 7.00 -7.11 6.44
CA TRP A 34 6.65 -6.49 7.72
C TRP A 34 5.87 -5.19 7.55
N MET A 35 5.13 -4.82 8.56
CA MET A 35 4.52 -3.51 8.67
C MET A 35 5.14 -2.73 9.83
N VAL A 36 5.13 -1.41 9.70
CA VAL A 36 5.41 -0.51 10.81
C VAL A 36 4.34 0.56 10.93
N ARG A 37 4.07 0.97 12.18
CA ARG A 37 3.39 2.23 12.47
C ARG A 37 4.42 3.23 12.94
N VAL A 38 4.22 4.47 12.54
CA VAL A 38 5.08 5.57 12.93
C VAL A 38 4.25 6.74 13.44
N GLN A 39 4.75 7.38 14.49
CA GLN A 39 4.32 8.70 14.90
C GLN A 39 5.12 9.74 14.10
N SER A 40 4.45 10.55 13.31
CA SER A 40 5.09 11.47 12.35
C SER A 40 5.99 12.54 12.99
N GLY A 41 5.75 12.91 14.25
CA GLY A 41 6.45 14.01 14.91
C GLY A 41 5.85 15.39 14.63
N GLY A 42 4.69 15.45 13.98
CA GLY A 42 3.92 16.65 13.69
C GLY A 42 2.64 16.32 12.94
N GLU A 43 1.86 17.33 12.59
CA GLU A 43 0.62 17.11 11.83
C GLU A 43 0.95 16.60 10.41
N PHE A 44 0.40 15.43 10.07
CA PHE A 44 0.55 14.82 8.75
C PHE A 44 -0.83 14.49 8.19
N ARG A 45 -1.25 15.27 7.19
CA ARG A 45 -2.55 15.10 6.53
C ARG A 45 -2.36 14.49 5.15
N PHE A 46 -3.12 13.45 4.85
CA PHE A 46 -3.09 12.77 3.56
C PHE A 46 -4.50 12.34 3.13
N VAL A 47 -4.62 11.98 1.86
CA VAL A 47 -5.83 11.35 1.30
C VAL A 47 -5.51 9.89 1.03
N PRO A 48 -6.45 8.94 1.27
CA PRO A 48 -6.24 7.53 0.97
C PRO A 48 -5.74 7.31 -0.47
N GLY A 49 -4.73 6.44 -0.62
CA GLY A 49 -4.05 6.21 -1.89
C GLY A 49 -2.86 7.13 -2.16
N GLN A 50 -2.52 8.03 -1.26
CA GLN A 50 -1.27 8.76 -1.31
C GLN A 50 -0.12 7.96 -0.69
N PHE A 51 1.11 8.35 -1.02
CA PHE A 51 2.34 7.82 -0.45
C PHE A 51 3.11 8.91 0.33
N ALA A 52 3.92 8.48 1.30
CA ALA A 52 4.95 9.29 1.91
C ALA A 52 6.33 8.85 1.41
N SER A 53 7.24 9.80 1.19
CA SER A 53 8.65 9.45 0.99
C SER A 53 9.30 9.23 2.35
N LEU A 54 9.77 8.02 2.57
CA LEU A 54 10.53 7.61 3.75
C LEU A 54 12.01 7.56 3.42
N GLY A 55 12.84 7.83 4.43
CA GLY A 55 14.28 7.83 4.24
C GLY A 55 15.07 7.50 5.48
N ILE A 56 16.32 7.10 5.24
CA ILE A 56 17.36 6.91 6.26
C ILE A 56 18.54 7.79 5.87
N GLU A 57 19.09 8.46 6.86
CA GLU A 57 20.35 9.20 6.72
C GLU A 57 21.49 8.33 7.24
N ARG A 58 22.46 8.07 6.38
CA ARG A 58 23.65 7.27 6.70
C ARG A 58 24.89 7.92 6.10
N GLU A 59 25.91 8.16 6.92
CA GLU A 59 27.22 8.66 6.49
C GLU A 59 27.11 9.99 5.68
N GLY A 60 26.18 10.87 6.08
CA GLY A 60 25.94 12.15 5.39
C GLY A 60 25.12 12.03 4.08
N HIS A 61 24.73 10.82 3.70
CA HIS A 61 23.88 10.57 2.54
C HIS A 61 22.46 10.18 2.96
N ARG A 62 21.48 10.72 2.26
CA ARG A 62 20.07 10.41 2.46
C ARG A 62 19.57 9.52 1.33
N ILE A 63 18.98 8.40 1.70
CA ILE A 63 18.32 7.49 0.77
C ILE A 63 16.83 7.58 1.04
N GLU A 64 16.05 7.94 0.04
CA GLU A 64 14.59 8.10 0.12
C GLU A 64 13.87 7.26 -0.93
N ARG A 65 12.70 6.71 -0.56
CA ARG A 65 11.79 6.04 -1.49
C ARG A 65 10.34 6.33 -1.11
N PRO A 66 9.41 6.36 -2.08
CA PRO A 66 7.98 6.45 -1.83
C PRO A 66 7.44 5.12 -1.29
N TYR A 67 6.51 5.20 -0.35
CA TYR A 67 5.75 4.07 0.18
C TYR A 67 4.29 4.46 0.36
N SER A 68 3.40 3.66 -0.20
CA SER A 68 1.96 3.89 -0.07
C SER A 68 1.53 3.76 1.39
N ILE A 69 0.63 4.64 1.80
CA ILE A 69 0.13 4.70 3.17
C ILE A 69 -1.01 3.68 3.31
N ALA A 70 -0.91 2.81 4.33
CA ALA A 70 -1.91 1.79 4.64
C ALA A 70 -2.93 2.23 5.72
N SER A 71 -2.57 3.19 6.59
CA SER A 71 -3.50 3.73 7.59
C SER A 71 -4.61 4.57 6.94
N ALA A 72 -5.73 4.72 7.66
CA ALA A 72 -6.72 5.73 7.31
C ALA A 72 -6.29 7.12 7.80
N PRO A 73 -6.71 8.23 7.15
CA PRO A 73 -6.40 9.60 7.60
C PRO A 73 -6.91 9.95 9.01
N SER A 74 -7.88 9.19 9.50
CA SER A 74 -8.43 9.34 10.86
C SER A 74 -7.60 8.67 11.95
N GLU A 75 -6.59 7.87 11.58
CA GLU A 75 -5.68 7.22 12.53
C GLU A 75 -4.61 8.21 13.00
N THR A 76 -4.16 8.07 14.24
CA THR A 76 -3.15 8.94 14.85
C THR A 76 -1.73 8.63 14.41
N GLU A 77 -1.51 7.43 13.88
CA GLU A 77 -0.23 6.93 13.41
C GLU A 77 -0.31 6.61 11.91
N VAL A 78 0.81 6.76 11.23
CA VAL A 78 0.93 6.43 9.81
C VAL A 78 1.47 5.01 9.67
N GLU A 79 0.82 4.17 8.89
CA GLU A 79 1.19 2.77 8.70
C GLU A 79 1.73 2.52 7.29
N PHE A 80 2.80 1.71 7.23
CA PHE A 80 3.45 1.30 6.00
C PHE A 80 3.67 -0.21 5.98
N PHE A 81 3.54 -0.81 4.80
CA PHE A 81 3.79 -2.22 4.57
C PHE A 81 4.97 -2.41 3.62
N PHE A 82 5.94 -3.19 4.04
CA PHE A 82 7.22 -3.34 3.34
C PHE A 82 7.50 -4.77 2.93
N GLU A 83 8.21 -4.88 1.81
CA GLU A 83 8.89 -6.08 1.37
C GLU A 83 10.39 -5.82 1.29
N LEU A 84 11.19 -6.75 1.81
CA LEU A 84 12.64 -6.68 1.75
C LEU A 84 13.12 -6.95 0.33
N VAL A 85 13.75 -5.95 -0.26
CA VAL A 85 14.53 -6.10 -1.49
C VAL A 85 15.99 -6.26 -1.10
N PRO A 86 16.58 -7.46 -1.15
CA PRO A 86 17.91 -7.75 -0.56
C PRO A 86 19.02 -6.82 -1.05
N ASN A 87 19.00 -6.47 -2.35
CA ASN A 87 19.95 -5.54 -2.98
C ASN A 87 19.40 -4.12 -3.11
N GLY A 88 18.30 -3.82 -2.46
CA GLY A 88 17.68 -2.49 -2.43
C GLY A 88 18.50 -1.52 -1.58
N ALA A 89 18.49 -0.23 -1.97
CA ALA A 89 19.24 0.77 -1.24
C ALA A 89 18.62 1.12 0.13
N LEU A 90 17.28 1.04 0.28
CA LEU A 90 16.59 1.50 1.47
C LEU A 90 15.95 0.38 2.31
N THR A 91 15.27 -0.59 1.68
CA THR A 91 14.53 -1.63 2.43
C THR A 91 15.39 -2.44 3.39
N PRO A 92 16.70 -2.79 3.09
CA PRO A 92 17.57 -3.44 4.07
C PRO A 92 17.89 -2.57 5.29
N LEU A 93 17.81 -1.23 5.16
CA LEU A 93 18.00 -0.31 6.29
C LEU A 93 16.70 -0.20 7.11
N LEU A 94 15.55 -0.07 6.45
CA LEU A 94 14.24 -0.06 7.10
C LEU A 94 13.96 -1.37 7.84
N HIS A 95 14.42 -2.51 7.30
CA HIS A 95 14.26 -3.82 7.91
C HIS A 95 14.97 -3.95 9.27
N LYS A 96 16.02 -3.18 9.51
CA LYS A 96 16.76 -3.15 10.78
C LYS A 96 16.10 -2.30 11.87
N LEU A 97 15.12 -1.46 11.50
CA LEU A 97 14.46 -0.58 12.45
C LEU A 97 13.62 -1.39 13.46
N LYS A 98 13.68 -0.95 14.70
CA LYS A 98 12.91 -1.50 15.83
C LYS A 98 11.96 -0.43 16.37
N VAL A 99 11.01 -0.85 17.19
CA VAL A 99 10.18 0.08 17.96
C VAL A 99 11.06 1.01 18.79
N GLY A 100 10.81 2.31 18.67
CA GLY A 100 11.59 3.39 19.28
C GLY A 100 12.61 4.05 18.35
N ASP A 101 13.01 3.39 17.25
CA ASP A 101 13.91 3.98 16.26
C ASP A 101 13.23 5.08 15.44
N GLU A 102 14.03 5.92 14.82
CA GLU A 102 13.55 7.03 13.99
C GLU A 102 13.91 6.82 12.52
N LEU A 103 13.03 7.29 11.66
CA LEU A 103 13.24 7.41 10.22
C LEU A 103 12.83 8.80 9.74
N LEU A 104 13.32 9.20 8.59
CA LEU A 104 12.90 10.44 7.94
C LEU A 104 11.60 10.20 7.16
N MET A 105 10.61 11.06 7.36
CA MET A 105 9.35 11.05 6.61
C MET A 105 9.09 12.45 6.06
N ARG A 106 8.89 12.57 4.73
CA ARG A 106 8.54 13.87 4.15
C ARG A 106 7.23 14.39 4.72
N LYS A 107 7.20 15.67 5.06
CA LYS A 107 6.03 16.36 5.63
C LYS A 107 4.84 16.43 4.66
N ILE A 108 5.09 16.36 3.35
CA ILE A 108 4.07 16.50 2.31
C ILE A 108 3.90 15.15 1.63
N PRO A 109 2.73 14.49 1.79
CA PRO A 109 2.39 13.30 1.04
C PRO A 109 2.20 13.62 -0.44
N LYS A 110 2.35 12.62 -1.31
CA LYS A 110 2.20 12.76 -2.76
C LYS A 110 1.37 11.60 -3.32
N GLY A 111 1.09 11.68 -4.61
CA GLY A 111 0.32 10.65 -5.31
C GLY A 111 -1.08 11.11 -5.67
N LYS A 112 -1.63 10.50 -6.73
CA LYS A 112 -2.98 10.76 -7.27
C LYS A 112 -3.80 9.46 -7.36
N PHE A 113 -3.36 8.44 -6.66
CA PHE A 113 -3.98 7.12 -6.69
C PHE A 113 -5.15 7.03 -5.69
N SER A 114 -5.98 8.08 -5.61
CA SER A 114 -7.16 8.13 -4.75
C SER A 114 -8.39 7.56 -5.46
N LEU A 115 -9.34 7.04 -4.70
CA LEU A 115 -10.65 6.65 -5.23
C LEU A 115 -11.34 7.85 -5.86
N ASP A 116 -11.82 7.66 -7.09
CA ASP A 116 -12.59 8.68 -7.79
C ASP A 116 -14.08 8.40 -7.65
N THR A 117 -14.72 9.10 -6.74
CA THR A 117 -16.14 8.99 -6.47
C THR A 117 -16.98 10.01 -7.27
N SER A 118 -16.32 10.86 -8.08
CA SER A 118 -16.97 11.96 -8.81
C SER A 118 -17.26 11.64 -10.28
N ASN A 119 -16.75 10.54 -10.82
CA ASN A 119 -16.85 10.18 -12.25
C ASN A 119 -18.16 9.46 -12.62
N GLY A 120 -19.12 9.35 -11.70
CA GLY A 120 -20.41 8.66 -11.89
C GLY A 120 -20.37 7.14 -11.79
N LYS A 121 -19.20 6.52 -11.70
CA LYS A 121 -19.05 5.07 -11.53
C LYS A 121 -19.13 4.69 -10.05
N ARG A 122 -19.84 3.61 -9.78
CA ARG A 122 -20.10 3.17 -8.41
C ARG A 122 -19.25 1.97 -7.99
N ASN A 123 -18.70 1.23 -8.95
CA ASN A 123 -17.88 0.04 -8.69
C ASN A 123 -16.40 0.40 -8.81
N HIS A 124 -15.61 -0.05 -7.84
CA HIS A 124 -14.15 0.12 -7.80
C HIS A 124 -13.50 -1.26 -7.75
N LEU A 125 -12.93 -1.66 -8.88
CA LEU A 125 -12.17 -2.91 -8.99
C LEU A 125 -10.72 -2.65 -8.60
N LEU A 126 -10.30 -3.23 -7.48
CA LEU A 126 -8.98 -3.07 -6.89
C LEU A 126 -8.18 -4.36 -7.12
N ILE A 127 -7.01 -4.27 -7.74
CA ILE A 127 -6.16 -5.42 -8.02
C ILE A 127 -4.76 -5.16 -7.49
N SER A 128 -4.29 -6.04 -6.61
CA SER A 128 -2.98 -5.90 -5.97
C SER A 128 -2.17 -7.17 -5.91
N THR A 129 -0.87 -7.00 -5.69
CA THR A 129 0.03 -8.07 -5.29
C THR A 129 0.79 -7.68 -4.03
N VAL A 130 0.86 -8.58 -3.05
CA VAL A 130 1.61 -8.46 -1.79
C VAL A 130 1.48 -7.06 -1.18
N THR A 131 2.57 -6.28 -1.13
CA THR A 131 2.59 -4.92 -0.54
C THR A 131 1.79 -3.89 -1.33
N GLY A 132 1.43 -4.17 -2.57
CA GLY A 132 0.51 -3.35 -3.38
C GLY A 132 -0.89 -3.22 -2.81
N VAL A 133 -1.25 -3.99 -1.80
CA VAL A 133 -2.52 -3.89 -1.08
C VAL A 133 -2.59 -2.63 -0.20
N ALA A 134 -1.47 -2.03 0.19
CA ALA A 134 -1.41 -0.93 1.16
C ALA A 134 -2.36 0.24 0.87
N PRO A 135 -2.41 0.85 -0.34
CA PRO A 135 -3.35 1.93 -0.63
C PRO A 135 -4.82 1.48 -0.53
N PHE A 136 -5.10 0.22 -0.82
CA PHE A 136 -6.46 -0.34 -0.74
C PHE A 136 -6.91 -0.58 0.69
N VAL A 137 -6.00 -0.98 1.57
CA VAL A 137 -6.26 -1.04 3.02
C VAL A 137 -6.64 0.35 3.53
N SER A 138 -5.94 1.39 3.11
CA SER A 138 -6.27 2.78 3.46
C SER A 138 -7.67 3.18 2.97
N TYR A 139 -8.10 2.77 1.76
CA TYR A 139 -9.45 3.01 1.27
C TYR A 139 -10.50 2.31 2.14
N VAL A 140 -10.32 1.00 2.37
CA VAL A 140 -11.30 0.19 3.11
C VAL A 140 -11.44 0.70 4.54
N ARG A 141 -10.34 0.95 5.25
CA ARG A 141 -10.36 1.51 6.62
C ARG A 141 -11.05 2.86 6.68
N THR A 142 -10.81 3.72 5.68
CA THR A 142 -11.43 5.05 5.63
C THR A 142 -12.93 4.94 5.44
N LEU A 143 -13.39 4.17 4.45
CA LEU A 143 -14.83 4.00 4.19
C LEU A 143 -15.53 3.21 5.31
N ALA A 144 -14.85 2.25 5.94
CA ALA A 144 -15.36 1.55 7.12
C ALA A 144 -15.61 2.50 8.29
N LYS A 145 -14.67 3.43 8.53
CA LYS A 145 -14.85 4.48 9.55
C LYS A 145 -15.99 5.41 9.21
N GLU A 146 -16.08 5.87 7.97
CA GLU A 146 -17.14 6.76 7.49
C GLU A 146 -18.50 6.08 7.51
N TRP A 147 -18.59 4.79 7.20
CA TRP A 147 -19.79 3.99 7.33
C TRP A 147 -20.26 3.89 8.78
N LYS A 148 -19.34 3.55 9.70
CA LYS A 148 -19.64 3.49 11.15
C LYS A 148 -20.09 4.85 11.71
N ASP A 149 -19.57 5.95 11.16
CA ASP A 149 -19.93 7.31 11.56
C ASP A 149 -21.22 7.84 10.85
N GLY A 150 -21.83 7.07 9.95
CA GLY A 150 -23.00 7.49 9.17
C GLY A 150 -22.70 8.57 8.11
N ARG A 151 -21.44 8.74 7.73
CA ARG A 151 -20.99 9.73 6.72
C ARG A 151 -20.86 9.15 5.32
N PHE A 152 -20.85 7.83 5.18
CA PHE A 152 -20.84 7.10 3.93
C PHE A 152 -22.10 6.23 3.84
N ASP A 153 -22.77 6.27 2.69
CA ASP A 153 -24.09 5.63 2.46
C ASP A 153 -23.98 4.23 1.81
N GLY A 154 -22.76 3.72 1.59
CA GLY A 154 -22.54 2.45 0.89
C GLY A 154 -22.77 2.53 -0.63
N SER A 155 -22.92 3.72 -1.21
CA SER A 155 -23.22 3.90 -2.64
C SER A 155 -22.06 3.51 -3.58
N HIS A 156 -20.86 3.37 -3.07
CA HIS A 156 -19.68 2.90 -3.80
C HIS A 156 -19.28 1.50 -3.34
N GLN A 157 -19.14 0.57 -4.29
CA GLN A 157 -18.79 -0.81 -4.03
C GLN A 157 -17.30 -1.06 -4.32
N LEU A 158 -16.59 -1.72 -3.43
CA LEU A 158 -15.18 -2.06 -3.56
C LEU A 158 -15.02 -3.58 -3.75
N TYR A 159 -14.28 -3.96 -4.79
CA TYR A 159 -14.00 -5.36 -5.14
C TYR A 159 -12.48 -5.54 -5.20
N LEU A 160 -11.90 -6.21 -4.22
CA LEU A 160 -10.45 -6.36 -4.09
C LEU A 160 -10.01 -7.79 -4.46
N LEU A 161 -9.23 -7.91 -5.54
CA LEU A 161 -8.44 -9.09 -5.86
C LEU A 161 -7.01 -8.89 -5.35
N ASN A 162 -6.57 -9.69 -4.39
CA ASN A 162 -5.24 -9.57 -3.82
C ASN A 162 -4.44 -10.86 -4.05
N GLY A 163 -3.41 -10.78 -4.88
CA GLY A 163 -2.54 -11.90 -5.21
C GLY A 163 -1.29 -11.95 -4.34
N ALA A 164 -0.87 -13.17 -4.02
CA ALA A 164 0.43 -13.46 -3.43
C ALA A 164 1.01 -14.75 -4.03
N SER A 165 2.29 -15.03 -3.79
CA SER A 165 2.81 -16.36 -4.13
C SER A 165 2.33 -17.40 -3.13
N ARG A 166 2.28 -17.04 -1.85
CA ARG A 166 1.99 -17.94 -0.71
C ARG A 166 1.06 -17.29 0.31
N PRO A 167 0.35 -18.08 1.12
CA PRO A 167 -0.63 -17.58 2.09
C PRO A 167 -0.06 -16.62 3.17
N TRP A 168 1.19 -16.80 3.57
CA TRP A 168 1.80 -15.95 4.60
C TRP A 168 2.28 -14.58 4.10
N GLU A 169 2.23 -14.36 2.77
CA GLU A 169 2.54 -13.07 2.16
C GLU A 169 1.37 -12.07 2.22
N PHE A 170 0.22 -12.47 2.74
CA PHE A 170 -0.94 -11.58 2.96
C PHE A 170 -0.88 -10.90 4.34
N GLY A 171 -0.29 -9.74 4.42
CA GLY A 171 -0.15 -9.01 5.69
C GLY A 171 -1.47 -8.54 6.31
N TYR A 172 -2.51 -8.33 5.51
CA TYR A 172 -3.80 -7.78 5.95
C TYR A 172 -4.99 -8.71 5.71
N LYS A 173 -4.75 -9.98 5.38
CA LYS A 173 -5.82 -10.91 4.98
C LYS A 173 -6.93 -11.00 6.02
N ASP A 174 -6.56 -11.21 7.27
CA ASP A 174 -7.57 -11.45 8.32
C ASP A 174 -8.41 -10.20 8.58
N GLU A 175 -7.79 -9.02 8.59
CA GLU A 175 -8.49 -7.74 8.70
C GLU A 175 -9.44 -7.49 7.51
N LEU A 176 -8.99 -7.77 6.30
CA LEU A 176 -9.80 -7.58 5.09
C LEU A 176 -10.96 -8.58 5.02
N LEU A 177 -10.78 -9.80 5.48
CA LEU A 177 -11.87 -10.79 5.63
C LEU A 177 -12.89 -10.37 6.69
N GLU A 178 -12.45 -9.72 7.76
CA GLU A 178 -13.36 -9.13 8.77
C GLU A 178 -14.17 -7.99 8.19
N PHE A 179 -13.51 -7.06 7.47
CA PHE A 179 -14.22 -5.99 6.77
C PHE A 179 -15.22 -6.53 5.74
N GLU A 180 -14.91 -7.59 5.01
CA GLU A 180 -15.88 -8.20 4.08
C GLU A 180 -17.15 -8.68 4.76
N LYS A 181 -17.06 -9.21 5.98
CA LYS A 181 -18.23 -9.64 6.78
C LYS A 181 -19.04 -8.45 7.30
N GLU A 182 -18.35 -7.35 7.69
CA GLU A 182 -18.98 -6.19 8.33
C GLU A 182 -19.55 -5.18 7.32
N LEU A 183 -18.92 -5.06 6.13
CA LEU A 183 -19.19 -3.99 5.17
C LEU A 183 -19.94 -4.52 3.95
N PRO A 184 -21.23 -4.17 3.75
CA PRO A 184 -22.02 -4.67 2.64
C PRO A 184 -21.51 -4.23 1.26
N PHE A 185 -20.68 -3.20 1.23
CA PHE A 185 -20.12 -2.60 0.02
C PHE A 185 -18.69 -3.07 -0.30
N PHE A 186 -18.16 -4.06 0.41
CA PHE A 186 -16.78 -4.56 0.21
C PHE A 186 -16.76 -6.06 -0.07
N LYS A 187 -15.98 -6.46 -1.07
CA LYS A 187 -15.68 -7.85 -1.42
C LYS A 187 -14.18 -8.05 -1.50
N TYR A 188 -13.68 -9.14 -0.90
CA TYR A 188 -12.26 -9.46 -0.83
C TYR A 188 -11.98 -10.88 -1.29
N VAL A 189 -11.08 -11.02 -2.26
CA VAL A 189 -10.65 -12.32 -2.81
C VAL A 189 -9.15 -12.44 -2.78
N PRO A 190 -8.57 -13.11 -1.77
CA PRO A 190 -7.17 -13.48 -1.77
C PRO A 190 -6.92 -14.68 -2.70
N THR A 191 -5.85 -14.64 -3.49
CA THR A 191 -5.45 -15.73 -4.40
C THR A 191 -3.96 -16.01 -4.32
N VAL A 192 -3.57 -17.30 -4.34
CA VAL A 192 -2.16 -17.70 -4.31
C VAL A 192 -1.75 -18.37 -5.62
N SER A 193 -0.55 -18.01 -6.10
CA SER A 193 -0.01 -18.60 -7.32
C SER A 193 0.82 -19.88 -7.10
N ARG A 194 1.16 -20.20 -5.82
CA ARG A 194 1.92 -21.40 -5.45
C ARG A 194 1.20 -22.21 -4.35
N PRO A 195 0.02 -22.76 -4.65
CA PRO A 195 -0.78 -23.50 -3.66
C PRO A 195 -0.08 -24.75 -3.14
N TRP A 196 0.83 -25.34 -3.94
CA TRP A 196 1.59 -26.55 -3.54
C TRP A 196 2.53 -26.31 -2.35
N ASP A 197 2.91 -25.07 -2.06
CA ASP A 197 3.71 -24.72 -0.85
C ASP A 197 2.83 -24.73 0.42
N HIS A 198 1.49 -24.83 0.28
CA HIS A 198 0.53 -24.87 1.39
C HIS A 198 -0.76 -25.60 0.97
N ALA A 199 -0.77 -26.93 1.15
CA ALA A 199 -1.83 -27.82 0.68
C ALA A 199 -3.25 -27.49 1.21
N ASP A 200 -3.33 -26.84 2.40
CA ASP A 200 -4.59 -26.50 3.06
C ASP A 200 -5.11 -25.09 2.69
N TRP A 201 -4.60 -24.48 1.62
CA TRP A 201 -5.10 -23.17 1.18
C TRP A 201 -6.55 -23.30 0.65
N PRO A 202 -7.55 -22.66 1.33
CA PRO A 202 -8.95 -22.82 0.97
C PRO A 202 -9.44 -21.77 -0.06
N GLY A 203 -8.60 -20.78 -0.40
CA GLY A 203 -8.97 -19.65 -1.27
C GLY A 203 -8.72 -19.93 -2.75
N GLU A 204 -8.81 -18.86 -3.55
CA GLU A 204 -8.54 -18.91 -4.98
C GLU A 204 -7.10 -19.29 -5.29
N ILE A 205 -6.92 -19.96 -6.44
CA ILE A 205 -5.63 -20.38 -6.95
C ILE A 205 -5.37 -19.68 -8.29
N GLY A 206 -4.17 -19.14 -8.45
CA GLY A 206 -3.72 -18.38 -9.59
C GLY A 206 -3.19 -17.00 -9.20
N ARG A 207 -2.68 -16.27 -10.18
CA ARG A 207 -2.30 -14.87 -10.01
C ARG A 207 -3.55 -14.00 -9.97
N ALA A 208 -3.46 -12.80 -9.42
CA ALA A 208 -4.59 -11.87 -9.38
C ALA A 208 -5.14 -11.55 -10.78
N ASP A 209 -4.25 -11.45 -11.77
CA ASP A 209 -4.62 -11.26 -13.19
C ASP A 209 -5.27 -12.50 -13.82
N ASP A 210 -4.93 -13.72 -13.39
CA ASP A 210 -5.55 -14.96 -13.91
C ASP A 210 -7.04 -15.05 -13.52
N ILE A 211 -7.38 -14.65 -12.29
CA ILE A 211 -8.76 -14.72 -11.79
C ILE A 211 -9.59 -13.47 -12.12
N LEU A 212 -8.96 -12.41 -12.64
CA LEU A 212 -9.61 -11.13 -12.93
C LEU A 212 -10.88 -11.29 -13.79
N ARG A 213 -10.79 -12.06 -14.89
CA ARG A 213 -11.93 -12.23 -15.79
C ARG A 213 -13.11 -12.90 -15.08
N LYS A 214 -12.84 -13.99 -14.33
CA LYS A 214 -13.85 -14.72 -13.56
C LYS A 214 -14.64 -13.79 -12.65
N TYR A 215 -13.93 -12.97 -11.88
CA TYR A 215 -14.56 -12.09 -10.90
C TYR A 215 -15.20 -10.85 -11.52
N ALA A 216 -14.62 -10.29 -12.57
CA ALA A 216 -15.25 -9.20 -13.31
C ALA A 216 -16.59 -9.64 -13.96
N ASP A 217 -16.68 -10.87 -14.45
CA ASP A 217 -17.93 -11.44 -14.96
C ASP A 217 -18.92 -11.73 -13.80
N HIS A 218 -18.45 -12.33 -12.71
CA HIS A 218 -19.27 -12.66 -11.54
C HIS A 218 -19.89 -11.43 -10.87
N TRP A 219 -19.16 -10.31 -10.81
CA TRP A 219 -19.61 -9.06 -10.21
C TRP A 219 -20.24 -8.09 -11.24
N GLU A 220 -20.41 -8.52 -12.47
CA GLU A 220 -21.00 -7.72 -13.56
C GLU A 220 -20.29 -6.37 -13.75
N LEU A 221 -18.95 -6.39 -13.66
CA LEU A 221 -18.12 -5.20 -13.78
C LEU A 221 -17.77 -4.90 -15.24
N ASP A 222 -18.14 -3.72 -15.69
CA ASP A 222 -17.86 -3.22 -17.04
C ASP A 222 -17.40 -1.75 -17.02
N PRO A 223 -16.86 -1.22 -18.13
CA PRO A 223 -16.33 0.15 -18.16
C PRO A 223 -17.36 1.25 -17.96
N SER A 224 -18.67 0.96 -18.08
CA SER A 224 -19.72 1.97 -17.85
C SER A 224 -19.99 2.20 -16.36
N ASN A 225 -19.82 1.16 -15.54
CA ASN A 225 -20.13 1.18 -14.11
C ASN A 225 -18.91 1.12 -13.20
N THR A 226 -17.71 0.77 -13.74
CA THR A 226 -16.52 0.43 -12.93
C THR A 226 -15.30 1.29 -13.26
N HIS A 227 -14.57 1.65 -12.22
CA HIS A 227 -13.20 2.17 -12.30
C HIS A 227 -12.22 1.15 -11.71
N ALA A 228 -11.15 0.79 -12.43
CA ALA A 228 -10.15 -0.17 -12.00
C ALA A 228 -8.89 0.53 -11.46
N TYR A 229 -8.33 -0.04 -10.38
CA TYR A 229 -7.13 0.44 -9.70
C TYR A 229 -6.16 -0.73 -9.57
N LEU A 230 -4.95 -0.57 -10.09
CA LEU A 230 -3.93 -1.61 -10.17
C LEU A 230 -2.71 -1.17 -9.37
N CYS A 231 -2.27 -1.97 -8.39
CA CYS A 231 -1.11 -1.62 -7.57
C CYS A 231 -0.26 -2.85 -7.24
N GLY A 232 1.06 -2.77 -7.47
CA GLY A 232 2.01 -3.82 -7.13
C GLY A 232 2.97 -4.17 -8.26
N HIS A 233 3.10 -5.49 -8.54
CA HIS A 233 4.06 -6.01 -9.51
C HIS A 233 3.77 -5.56 -10.94
N PRO A 234 4.78 -5.10 -11.71
CA PRO A 234 4.58 -4.62 -13.08
C PRO A 234 3.87 -5.62 -13.99
N ASP A 235 4.26 -6.90 -13.97
CA ASP A 235 3.65 -7.93 -14.84
C ASP A 235 2.15 -8.12 -14.54
N MET A 236 1.76 -8.10 -13.25
CA MET A 236 0.35 -8.16 -12.87
C MET A 236 -0.41 -6.95 -13.42
N ILE A 237 0.17 -5.76 -13.34
CA ILE A 237 -0.44 -4.53 -13.85
C ILE A 237 -0.61 -4.61 -15.37
N GLU A 238 0.44 -4.94 -16.12
CA GLU A 238 0.36 -5.01 -17.58
C GLU A 238 -0.61 -6.10 -18.06
N ASN A 239 -0.60 -7.29 -17.46
CA ASN A 239 -1.54 -8.34 -17.78
C ASN A 239 -2.99 -7.94 -17.49
N SER A 240 -3.23 -7.33 -16.30
CA SER A 240 -4.56 -6.82 -15.92
C SER A 240 -5.05 -5.75 -16.89
N LYS A 241 -4.19 -4.80 -17.29
CA LYS A 241 -4.50 -3.78 -18.31
C LYS A 241 -4.90 -4.42 -19.63
N ALA A 242 -4.15 -5.45 -20.09
CA ALA A 242 -4.46 -6.15 -21.33
C ALA A 242 -5.82 -6.87 -21.26
N ILE A 243 -6.18 -7.46 -20.13
CA ILE A 243 -7.49 -8.09 -19.90
C ILE A 243 -8.59 -7.03 -19.88
N LEU A 244 -8.42 -5.96 -19.09
CA LEU A 244 -9.38 -4.87 -18.98
C LEU A 244 -9.62 -4.16 -20.31
N LYS A 245 -8.56 -3.92 -21.10
CA LYS A 245 -8.67 -3.34 -22.45
C LYS A 245 -9.56 -4.16 -23.37
N ARG A 246 -9.41 -5.51 -23.36
CA ARG A 246 -10.29 -6.41 -24.13
C ARG A 246 -11.75 -6.37 -23.69
N ARG A 247 -12.01 -5.92 -22.46
CA ARG A 247 -13.35 -5.69 -21.90
C ARG A 247 -13.85 -4.26 -22.12
N GLY A 248 -13.12 -3.42 -22.86
CA GLY A 248 -13.54 -2.05 -23.20
C GLY A 248 -13.09 -0.97 -22.21
N PHE A 249 -12.32 -1.32 -21.16
CA PHE A 249 -11.74 -0.31 -20.27
C PHE A 249 -10.65 0.49 -20.98
N THR A 250 -10.56 1.78 -20.66
CA THR A 250 -9.56 2.69 -21.24
C THR A 250 -8.62 3.23 -20.16
N GLU A 251 -7.33 3.30 -20.46
CA GLU A 251 -6.31 3.79 -19.52
C GLU A 251 -6.57 5.21 -19.01
N LYS A 252 -7.11 6.08 -19.86
CA LYS A 252 -7.38 7.49 -19.49
C LYS A 252 -8.71 7.71 -18.77
N GLY A 253 -9.64 6.77 -18.86
CA GLY A 253 -11.02 6.99 -18.39
C GLY A 253 -11.51 6.02 -17.31
N SER A 254 -10.88 4.87 -17.16
CA SER A 254 -11.40 3.83 -16.26
C SER A 254 -10.34 2.96 -15.59
N VAL A 255 -9.05 3.21 -15.82
CA VAL A 255 -7.95 2.48 -15.19
C VAL A 255 -6.94 3.46 -14.58
N ARG A 256 -6.59 3.27 -13.32
CA ARG A 256 -5.47 3.93 -12.64
C ARG A 256 -4.47 2.89 -12.18
N GLU A 257 -3.20 3.23 -12.20
CA GLU A 257 -2.14 2.32 -11.76
C GLU A 257 -1.10 3.02 -10.89
N GLU A 258 -0.50 2.25 -9.98
CA GLU A 258 0.69 2.61 -9.22
C GLU A 258 1.67 1.43 -9.27
N VAL A 259 2.74 1.58 -10.05
CA VAL A 259 3.75 0.54 -10.24
C VAL A 259 4.80 0.65 -9.16
N TYR A 260 5.06 -0.44 -8.44
CA TYR A 260 6.20 -0.50 -7.54
C TYR A 260 7.47 -0.73 -8.35
N TRP A 261 8.43 0.16 -8.15
CA TRP A 261 9.68 0.09 -8.88
C TRP A 261 10.49 -1.13 -8.44
N ILE A 262 10.79 -1.99 -9.41
CA ILE A 262 11.73 -3.10 -9.25
C ILE A 262 13.01 -2.67 -9.95
N PRO A 263 14.19 -2.71 -9.28
CA PRO A 263 15.46 -2.45 -9.94
C PRO A 263 15.61 -3.37 -11.15
N PRO A 264 16.14 -2.87 -12.30
CA PRO A 264 16.48 -3.75 -13.40
C PRO A 264 17.42 -4.86 -12.90
N LYS A 265 17.16 -6.09 -13.31
CA LYS A 265 18.07 -7.22 -13.04
C LYS A 265 19.42 -6.85 -13.67
N SER A 266 20.45 -6.75 -12.83
CA SER A 266 21.85 -6.53 -13.25
C SER A 266 22.36 -7.69 -14.10
#